data_e28d2cf0d01088b16aaedb10efbb5f16
#
_entry.id   e28d2cf0d01088b16aaedb10efbb5f16
#
_cell.length_a   1.000
_cell.length_b   1.000
_cell.length_c   1.000
_cell.angle_alpha   90.00
_cell.angle_beta   90.00
_cell.angle_gamma   90.00
#
_symmetry.space_group_name_H-M   'P 1'
#
loop_
_entity.id
_entity.type
_entity.pdbx_description
1 polymer ?
#
loop_
_entity_poly.entity_id
_entity_poly.type
_entity_poly.pdbx_seq_one_letter_code
_entity_poly.pdbx_strand_id
1 'polypeptide(L)'
;MASGNTWPGRFAGKVAVVTGAAQGIGRDVALRLAREGARVCLADRSELVHEAAQEAGNDAFAVVADMEQYADCCGLMEAARGRFGRLDILVNNVGGTIWAKPFGEYEEAQIEAEVRRSLFPTLWCCHAVLPAMLAQGGGVIVNVSSVATRGVNRVPYAAAKGGVNAITAGLAWEYAGHGIRVNAVAPGGTDAPPRRIPRNAAPPTEQERAWYQQVVDQTTASTFLKRYGTIGEQTAAILFLASDEASYITGVTLPVAGGDLG
;
A
#
# COMPACT_ATOMS: atom_id res chain seq x y z
N MET A 1 -13.06 19.79 -1.83
CA MET A 1 -12.74 18.49 -1.25
C MET A 1 -13.95 17.60 -1.50
N ALA A 2 -13.87 16.63 -2.40
CA ALA A 2 -14.94 15.66 -2.58
C ALA A 2 -14.97 14.81 -1.30
N SER A 3 -16.03 14.93 -0.51
CA SER A 3 -16.35 13.99 0.55
C SER A 3 -16.58 12.63 -0.11
N GLY A 4 -15.54 11.80 -0.15
CA GLY A 4 -15.69 10.44 -0.65
C GLY A 4 -16.83 9.75 0.11
N ASN A 5 -17.71 9.07 -0.59
CA ASN A 5 -18.80 8.30 0.01
C ASN A 5 -18.20 7.36 1.07
N THR A 6 -18.56 7.59 2.32
CA THR A 6 -18.23 6.69 3.45
C THR A 6 -19.48 5.87 3.77
N TRP A 7 -19.27 4.60 4.11
CA TRP A 7 -20.35 3.72 4.57
C TRP A 7 -20.18 3.45 6.06
N PRO A 8 -20.88 4.20 6.92
CA PRO A 8 -20.76 4.01 8.37
C PRO A 8 -21.04 2.57 8.77
N GLY A 9 -20.14 2.01 9.59
CA GLY A 9 -20.30 0.65 10.10
C GLY A 9 -19.82 -0.48 9.18
N ARG A 10 -19.33 -0.20 7.96
CA ARG A 10 -18.82 -1.22 7.02
C ARG A 10 -17.74 -2.11 7.63
N PHE A 11 -16.90 -1.54 8.49
CA PHE A 11 -15.82 -2.23 9.18
C PHE A 11 -16.04 -2.30 10.71
N ALA A 12 -17.30 -2.19 11.17
CA ALA A 12 -17.60 -2.27 12.59
C ALA A 12 -17.10 -3.59 13.19
N GLY A 13 -16.37 -3.50 14.32
CA GLY A 13 -15.78 -4.66 14.99
C GLY A 13 -14.51 -5.22 14.34
N LYS A 14 -14.08 -4.72 13.19
CA LYS A 14 -12.83 -5.13 12.52
C LYS A 14 -11.64 -4.35 13.08
N VAL A 15 -10.48 -5.00 13.07
CA VAL A 15 -9.18 -4.41 13.39
C VAL A 15 -8.32 -4.37 12.13
N ALA A 16 -7.81 -3.20 11.78
CA ALA A 16 -6.99 -3.00 10.60
C ALA A 16 -5.59 -2.51 10.97
N VAL A 17 -4.58 -3.02 10.27
CA VAL A 17 -3.21 -2.50 10.26
C VAL A 17 -2.96 -1.89 8.90
N VAL A 18 -2.50 -0.64 8.85
CA VAL A 18 -2.15 0.07 7.61
C VAL A 18 -0.70 0.54 7.67
N THR A 19 0.12 0.08 6.73
CA THR A 19 1.53 0.47 6.63
C THR A 19 1.74 1.65 5.67
N GLY A 20 2.76 2.49 5.93
CA GLY A 20 2.98 3.72 5.16
C GLY A 20 1.85 4.73 5.35
N ALA A 21 1.34 4.84 6.58
CA ALA A 21 0.10 5.55 6.91
C ALA A 21 0.30 7.02 7.30
N ALA A 22 1.51 7.56 7.27
CA ALA A 22 1.76 8.96 7.63
C ALA A 22 1.26 9.95 6.56
N GLN A 23 1.18 9.54 5.29
CA GLN A 23 0.76 10.41 4.18
C GLN A 23 0.18 9.63 3.00
N GLY A 24 -0.43 10.35 2.04
CA GLY A 24 -0.88 9.80 0.74
C GLY A 24 -1.97 8.74 0.88
N ILE A 25 -1.91 7.68 0.05
CA ILE A 25 -2.92 6.63 -0.01
C ILE A 25 -3.06 5.92 1.35
N GLY A 26 -1.95 5.54 1.99
CA GLY A 26 -2.00 4.83 3.28
C GLY A 26 -2.69 5.63 4.37
N ARG A 27 -2.43 6.94 4.44
CA ARG A 27 -3.12 7.83 5.39
C ARG A 27 -4.63 7.89 5.11
N ASP A 28 -5.02 8.10 3.87
CA ASP A 28 -6.44 8.19 3.49
C ASP A 28 -7.17 6.86 3.75
N VAL A 29 -6.54 5.72 3.46
CA VAL A 29 -7.05 4.38 3.79
C VAL A 29 -7.29 4.25 5.30
N ALA A 30 -6.32 4.60 6.14
CA ALA A 30 -6.43 4.48 7.59
C ALA A 30 -7.55 5.37 8.14
N LEU A 31 -7.62 6.63 7.71
CA LEU A 31 -8.66 7.57 8.11
C LEU A 31 -10.05 7.09 7.70
N ARG A 32 -10.17 6.55 6.49
CA ARG A 32 -11.45 6.09 5.99
C ARG A 32 -11.90 4.77 6.65
N LEU A 33 -10.98 3.82 6.89
CA LEU A 33 -11.28 2.62 7.68
C LEU A 33 -11.81 2.98 9.07
N ALA A 34 -11.18 3.94 9.76
CA ALA A 34 -11.64 4.41 11.07
C ALA A 34 -13.02 5.06 11.00
N ARG A 35 -13.28 5.92 10.02
CA ARG A 35 -14.61 6.55 9.79
C ARG A 35 -15.70 5.53 9.47
N GLU A 36 -15.34 4.42 8.86
CA GLU A 36 -16.25 3.32 8.52
C GLU A 36 -16.34 2.25 9.63
N GLY A 37 -15.75 2.51 10.81
CA GLY A 37 -15.96 1.75 12.04
C GLY A 37 -14.85 0.79 12.46
N ALA A 38 -13.73 0.69 11.72
CA ALA A 38 -12.59 -0.12 12.13
C ALA A 38 -11.82 0.52 13.29
N ARG A 39 -11.20 -0.32 14.13
CA ARG A 39 -10.08 0.07 15.00
C ARG A 39 -8.79 -0.05 14.18
N VAL A 40 -8.00 1.01 14.11
CA VAL A 40 -6.87 1.07 13.17
C VAL A 40 -5.54 1.26 13.88
N CYS A 41 -4.57 0.41 13.56
CA CYS A 41 -3.16 0.62 13.85
C CYS A 41 -2.49 1.20 12.61
N LEU A 42 -1.92 2.39 12.73
CA LEU A 42 -1.22 3.10 11.66
C LEU A 42 0.29 2.92 11.85
N ALA A 43 0.99 2.44 10.83
CA ALA A 43 2.45 2.29 10.90
C ALA A 43 3.15 3.11 9.82
N ASP A 44 4.23 3.78 10.20
CA ASP A 44 5.15 4.47 9.29
C ASP A 44 6.51 4.63 9.99
N ARG A 45 7.57 4.81 9.23
CA ARG A 45 8.88 5.15 9.78
C ARG A 45 8.99 6.59 10.26
N SER A 46 8.02 7.43 9.92
CA SER A 46 7.97 8.84 10.25
C SER A 46 7.03 9.09 11.44
N GLU A 47 7.46 9.91 12.38
CA GLU A 47 6.65 10.41 13.50
C GLU A 47 5.34 11.11 13.06
N LEU A 48 5.26 11.56 11.80
CA LEU A 48 4.01 12.12 11.25
C LEU A 48 2.83 11.14 11.29
N VAL A 49 3.08 9.85 11.49
CA VAL A 49 2.03 8.84 11.68
C VAL A 49 1.18 9.11 12.93
N HIS A 50 1.73 9.76 13.95
CA HIS A 50 0.96 10.18 15.14
C HIS A 50 -0.11 11.21 14.82
N GLU A 51 0.18 12.18 13.93
CA GLU A 51 -0.82 13.14 13.45
C GLU A 51 -1.98 12.42 12.73
N ALA A 52 -1.64 11.44 11.90
CA ALA A 52 -2.65 10.64 11.18
C ALA A 52 -3.51 9.80 12.14
N ALA A 53 -2.92 9.20 13.18
CA ALA A 53 -3.65 8.43 14.18
C ALA A 53 -4.58 9.33 15.01
N GLN A 54 -4.12 10.52 15.39
CA GLN A 54 -4.95 11.51 16.10
C GLN A 54 -6.16 11.94 15.25
N GLU A 55 -5.95 12.20 13.95
CA GLU A 55 -7.04 12.56 13.04
C GLU A 55 -8.02 11.40 12.79
N ALA A 56 -7.52 10.17 12.75
CA ALA A 56 -8.36 8.98 12.60
C ALA A 56 -9.37 8.83 13.77
N GLY A 57 -8.97 9.21 14.97
CA GLY A 57 -9.82 9.01 16.15
C GLY A 57 -10.16 7.54 16.37
N ASN A 58 -11.33 7.28 16.94
CA ASN A 58 -11.91 5.92 17.07
C ASN A 58 -10.94 4.86 17.63
N ASP A 59 -10.20 5.23 18.70
CA ASP A 59 -9.17 4.40 19.34
C ASP A 59 -8.00 4.01 18.41
N ALA A 60 -7.81 4.73 17.30
CA ALA A 60 -6.66 4.52 16.42
C ALA A 60 -5.34 4.85 17.14
N PHE A 61 -4.28 4.08 16.85
CA PHE A 61 -2.97 4.36 17.41
C PHE A 61 -1.86 4.20 16.37
N ALA A 62 -0.75 4.89 16.61
CA ALA A 62 0.41 4.89 15.75
C ALA A 62 1.52 3.99 16.28
N VAL A 63 2.24 3.36 15.36
CA VAL A 63 3.50 2.67 15.62
C VAL A 63 4.56 3.22 14.66
N VAL A 64 5.63 3.80 15.21
CA VAL A 64 6.79 4.21 14.40
C VAL A 64 7.68 2.99 14.19
N ALA A 65 7.77 2.54 12.92
CA ALA A 65 8.46 1.30 12.56
C ALA A 65 8.90 1.32 11.10
N ASP A 66 10.05 0.73 10.80
CA ASP A 66 10.54 0.60 9.43
C ASP A 66 10.20 -0.78 8.85
N MET A 67 9.25 -0.80 7.94
CA MET A 67 8.80 -2.05 7.30
C MET A 67 9.86 -2.72 6.41
N GLU A 68 10.99 -2.08 6.17
CA GLU A 68 12.16 -2.73 5.55
C GLU A 68 12.90 -3.66 6.54
N GLN A 69 12.53 -3.63 7.83
CA GLN A 69 13.08 -4.49 8.89
C GLN A 69 12.02 -5.53 9.33
N TYR A 70 12.37 -6.80 9.26
CA TYR A 70 11.45 -7.88 9.63
C TYR A 70 11.02 -7.82 11.11
N ALA A 71 11.96 -7.49 12.00
CA ALA A 71 11.68 -7.37 13.44
C ALA A 71 10.62 -6.28 13.73
N ASP A 72 10.68 -5.16 13.02
CA ASP A 72 9.70 -4.07 13.16
C ASP A 72 8.31 -4.50 12.66
N CYS A 73 8.26 -5.30 11.58
CA CYS A 73 6.99 -5.86 11.11
C CYS A 73 6.37 -6.82 12.14
N CYS A 74 7.17 -7.66 12.79
CA CYS A 74 6.70 -8.53 13.88
C CYS A 74 6.20 -7.70 15.08
N GLY A 75 6.99 -6.73 15.55
CA GLY A 75 6.60 -5.84 16.63
C GLY A 75 5.32 -5.05 16.37
N LEU A 76 5.11 -4.60 15.11
CA LEU A 76 3.87 -3.96 14.69
C LEU A 76 2.65 -4.88 14.86
N MET A 77 2.75 -6.12 14.39
CA MET A 77 1.64 -7.08 14.48
C MET A 77 1.35 -7.46 15.95
N GLU A 78 2.40 -7.62 16.75
CA GLU A 78 2.27 -7.87 18.20
C GLU A 78 1.62 -6.70 18.93
N ALA A 79 2.03 -5.46 18.65
CA ALA A 79 1.45 -4.26 19.26
C ALA A 79 -0.05 -4.12 18.90
N ALA A 80 -0.40 -4.32 17.64
CA ALA A 80 -1.78 -4.23 17.18
C ALA A 80 -2.66 -5.34 17.79
N ARG A 81 -2.15 -6.59 17.82
CA ARG A 81 -2.85 -7.72 18.45
C ARG A 81 -2.96 -7.55 19.97
N GLY A 82 -1.90 -7.09 20.62
CA GLY A 82 -1.90 -6.85 22.08
C GLY A 82 -2.94 -5.80 22.48
N ARG A 83 -3.11 -4.73 21.69
CA ARG A 83 -4.09 -3.68 21.97
C ARG A 83 -5.53 -4.09 21.65
N PHE A 84 -5.76 -4.79 20.55
CA PHE A 84 -7.09 -5.03 20.02
C PHE A 84 -7.59 -6.48 20.12
N GLY A 85 -6.70 -7.44 20.41
CA GLY A 85 -7.02 -8.85 20.58
C GLY A 85 -7.13 -9.65 19.27
N ARG A 86 -7.19 -8.99 18.10
CA ARG A 86 -7.36 -9.60 16.78
C ARG A 86 -6.73 -8.77 15.67
N LEU A 87 -6.55 -9.35 14.48
CA LEU A 87 -6.06 -8.66 13.27
C LEU A 87 -6.89 -9.13 12.06
N ASP A 88 -7.85 -8.32 11.63
CA ASP A 88 -8.78 -8.71 10.55
C ASP A 88 -8.29 -8.29 9.17
N ILE A 89 -7.65 -7.13 9.09
CA ILE A 89 -7.28 -6.49 7.83
C ILE A 89 -5.82 -6.01 7.92
N LEU A 90 -5.00 -6.38 6.93
CA LEU A 90 -3.69 -5.81 6.70
C LEU A 90 -3.68 -5.08 5.36
N VAL A 91 -3.31 -3.80 5.35
CA VAL A 91 -3.06 -3.04 4.12
C VAL A 91 -1.58 -2.74 4.00
N ASN A 92 -0.89 -3.41 3.08
CA ASN A 92 0.50 -3.20 2.77
C ASN A 92 0.65 -2.10 1.72
N ASN A 93 0.92 -0.87 2.19
CA ASN A 93 1.01 0.29 1.30
C ASN A 93 2.44 0.88 1.21
N VAL A 94 3.39 0.41 2.02
CA VAL A 94 4.78 0.88 1.92
C VAL A 94 5.37 0.56 0.55
N GLY A 95 6.04 1.54 -0.04
CA GLY A 95 6.71 1.42 -1.34
C GLY A 95 6.67 2.73 -2.13
N GLY A 96 7.18 2.65 -3.35
CA GLY A 96 7.17 3.76 -4.31
C GLY A 96 8.55 4.05 -4.86
N THR A 97 8.58 4.44 -6.13
CA THR A 97 9.79 4.79 -6.89
C THR A 97 10.65 5.80 -6.14
N ILE A 98 11.91 5.50 -5.95
CA ILE A 98 12.91 6.41 -5.36
C ILE A 98 13.56 7.23 -6.49
N TRP A 99 13.99 6.55 -7.54
CA TRP A 99 14.58 7.16 -8.73
C TRP A 99 13.79 6.81 -10.00
N ALA A 100 13.72 7.76 -10.91
CA ALA A 100 13.16 7.56 -12.24
C ALA A 100 14.26 7.87 -13.26
N LYS A 101 14.90 6.84 -13.82
CA LYS A 101 15.97 6.95 -14.80
C LYS A 101 16.10 5.68 -15.65
N PRO A 102 16.71 5.76 -16.86
CA PRO A 102 16.97 4.58 -17.67
C PRO A 102 17.72 3.50 -16.89
N PHE A 103 17.45 2.23 -17.17
CA PHE A 103 17.99 1.14 -16.37
C PHE A 103 19.53 1.10 -16.35
N GLY A 104 20.15 1.42 -17.47
CA GLY A 104 21.62 1.49 -17.55
C GLY A 104 22.28 2.59 -16.73
N GLU A 105 21.48 3.55 -16.22
CA GLU A 105 21.96 4.65 -15.38
C GLU A 105 21.84 4.36 -13.87
N TYR A 106 21.24 3.21 -13.50
CA TYR A 106 21.16 2.82 -12.10
C TYR A 106 22.48 2.30 -11.58
N GLU A 107 22.86 2.73 -10.41
CA GLU A 107 23.92 2.11 -9.61
C GLU A 107 23.38 0.86 -8.91
N GLU A 108 24.25 -0.12 -8.63
CA GLU A 108 23.91 -1.36 -7.93
C GLU A 108 23.10 -1.10 -6.63
N ALA A 109 23.62 -0.21 -5.78
CA ALA A 109 22.99 0.15 -4.51
C ALA A 109 21.59 0.78 -4.70
N GLN A 110 21.36 1.48 -5.81
CA GLN A 110 20.05 2.06 -6.12
C GLN A 110 19.04 0.98 -6.54
N ILE A 111 19.48 -0.02 -7.30
CA ILE A 111 18.66 -1.19 -7.67
C ILE A 111 18.24 -1.93 -6.41
N GLU A 112 19.18 -2.23 -5.52
CA GLU A 112 18.90 -2.88 -4.25
C GLU A 112 17.92 -2.08 -3.38
N ALA A 113 18.12 -0.77 -3.25
CA ALA A 113 17.27 0.11 -2.47
C ALA A 113 15.82 0.18 -3.00
N GLU A 114 15.64 0.21 -4.33
CA GLU A 114 14.30 0.17 -4.95
C GLU A 114 13.58 -1.14 -4.65
N VAL A 115 14.27 -2.28 -4.79
CA VAL A 115 13.70 -3.60 -4.51
C VAL A 115 13.41 -3.73 -3.02
N ARG A 116 14.36 -3.36 -2.16
CA ARG A 116 14.19 -3.39 -0.70
C ARG A 116 12.99 -2.57 -0.27
N ARG A 117 12.87 -1.32 -0.72
CA ARG A 117 11.79 -0.40 -0.39
C ARG A 117 10.41 -0.88 -0.85
N SER A 118 10.32 -1.51 -2.03
CA SER A 118 9.02 -1.74 -2.67
C SER A 118 8.55 -3.20 -2.67
N LEU A 119 9.39 -4.15 -2.21
CA LEU A 119 9.06 -5.59 -2.14
C LEU A 119 9.08 -6.12 -0.71
N PHE A 120 10.18 -5.92 0.02
CA PHE A 120 10.35 -6.53 1.34
C PHE A 120 9.30 -6.12 2.38
N PRO A 121 8.82 -4.86 2.46
CA PRO A 121 7.73 -4.51 3.38
C PRO A 121 6.49 -5.37 3.20
N THR A 122 6.11 -5.68 1.96
CA THR A 122 4.97 -6.57 1.68
C THR A 122 5.24 -7.99 2.13
N LEU A 123 6.42 -8.56 1.80
CA LEU A 123 6.81 -9.90 2.24
C LEU A 123 6.80 -10.03 3.76
N TRP A 124 7.48 -9.10 4.45
CA TRP A 124 7.64 -9.17 5.90
C TRP A 124 6.32 -8.98 6.65
N CYS A 125 5.51 -8.01 6.26
CA CYS A 125 4.22 -7.79 6.91
C CYS A 125 3.24 -8.93 6.63
N CYS A 126 3.20 -9.49 5.41
CA CYS A 126 2.40 -10.66 5.13
C CYS A 126 2.81 -11.84 6.01
N HIS A 127 4.12 -12.13 6.09
CA HIS A 127 4.63 -13.22 6.93
C HIS A 127 4.30 -12.99 8.42
N ALA A 128 4.48 -11.77 8.91
CA ALA A 128 4.28 -11.44 10.32
C ALA A 128 2.79 -11.49 10.76
N VAL A 129 1.83 -11.21 9.88
CA VAL A 129 0.40 -11.23 10.21
C VAL A 129 -0.21 -12.62 10.19
N LEU A 130 0.32 -13.55 9.37
CA LEU A 130 -0.24 -14.87 9.15
C LEU A 130 -0.50 -15.68 10.43
N PRO A 131 0.42 -15.74 11.42
CA PRO A 131 0.14 -16.50 12.65
C PRO A 131 -1.12 -16.04 13.37
N ALA A 132 -1.38 -14.73 13.41
CA ALA A 132 -2.57 -14.17 14.05
C ALA A 132 -3.84 -14.49 13.25
N MET A 133 -3.79 -14.33 11.91
CA MET A 133 -4.93 -14.61 11.04
C MET A 133 -5.28 -16.12 11.01
N LEU A 134 -4.28 -16.99 11.03
CA LEU A 134 -4.50 -18.44 11.11
C LEU A 134 -5.12 -18.83 12.46
N ALA A 135 -4.62 -18.31 13.56
CA ALA A 135 -5.13 -18.62 14.90
C ALA A 135 -6.59 -18.17 15.10
N GLN A 136 -7.05 -17.12 14.42
CA GLN A 136 -8.43 -16.62 14.49
C GLN A 136 -9.34 -17.18 13.38
N GLY A 137 -8.81 -17.99 12.45
CA GLY A 137 -9.58 -18.65 11.39
C GLY A 137 -9.92 -17.76 10.19
N GLY A 138 -9.16 -16.69 9.92
CA GLY A 138 -9.41 -15.85 8.76
C GLY A 138 -8.82 -14.45 8.85
N GLY A 139 -8.84 -13.74 7.73
CA GLY A 139 -8.37 -12.38 7.59
C GLY A 139 -8.34 -11.89 6.16
N VAL A 140 -8.00 -10.64 5.96
CA VAL A 140 -7.89 -10.02 4.64
C VAL A 140 -6.57 -9.26 4.52
N ILE A 141 -5.82 -9.54 3.46
CA ILE A 141 -4.60 -8.80 3.11
C ILE A 141 -4.87 -8.06 1.79
N VAL A 142 -4.64 -6.75 1.78
CA VAL A 142 -4.67 -5.94 0.56
C VAL A 142 -3.30 -5.31 0.34
N ASN A 143 -2.65 -5.71 -0.74
CA ASN A 143 -1.34 -5.20 -1.13
C ASN A 143 -1.49 -4.02 -2.11
N VAL A 144 -0.71 -2.96 -1.92
CA VAL A 144 -0.64 -1.86 -2.89
C VAL A 144 0.51 -2.14 -3.85
N SER A 145 0.16 -2.64 -5.03
CA SER A 145 1.05 -2.88 -6.16
C SER A 145 1.20 -1.61 -7.02
N SER A 146 1.27 -1.75 -8.32
CA SER A 146 1.27 -0.67 -9.32
C SER A 146 1.03 -1.25 -10.71
N VAL A 147 0.42 -0.48 -11.61
CA VAL A 147 0.42 -0.80 -13.06
C VAL A 147 1.79 -0.54 -13.70
N ALA A 148 2.72 0.13 -13.01
CA ALA A 148 4.07 0.41 -13.49
C ALA A 148 4.98 -0.84 -13.57
N THR A 149 4.40 -2.01 -13.84
CA THR A 149 5.14 -3.25 -14.17
C THR A 149 5.64 -3.27 -15.62
N ARG A 150 5.20 -2.30 -16.44
CA ARG A 150 5.65 -2.07 -17.82
C ARG A 150 5.87 -0.58 -18.05
N GLY A 151 6.76 0.05 -17.32
CA GLY A 151 6.97 1.49 -17.44
C GLY A 151 8.41 1.85 -17.79
N VAL A 152 8.61 3.00 -18.43
CA VAL A 152 9.94 3.57 -18.67
C VAL A 152 10.59 4.02 -17.37
N ASN A 153 11.90 4.03 -17.33
CA ASN A 153 12.74 4.66 -16.29
C ASN A 153 12.53 4.14 -14.84
N ARG A 154 11.91 2.95 -14.66
CA ARG A 154 11.57 2.42 -13.33
C ARG A 154 11.72 0.89 -13.24
N VAL A 155 12.68 0.28 -13.97
CA VAL A 155 12.79 -1.18 -14.05
C VAL A 155 12.93 -1.86 -12.68
N PRO A 156 13.77 -1.39 -11.73
CA PRO A 156 13.87 -2.03 -10.41
C PRO A 156 12.57 -1.94 -9.60
N TYR A 157 11.88 -0.80 -9.67
CA TYR A 157 10.55 -0.64 -9.07
C TYR A 157 9.50 -1.55 -9.72
N ALA A 158 9.51 -1.66 -11.05
CA ALA A 158 8.62 -2.54 -11.79
C ALA A 158 8.82 -4.01 -11.40
N ALA A 159 10.08 -4.46 -11.26
CA ALA A 159 10.41 -5.81 -10.78
C ALA A 159 9.87 -6.05 -9.37
N ALA A 160 10.03 -5.10 -8.45
CA ALA A 160 9.51 -5.18 -7.10
C ALA A 160 7.96 -5.28 -7.09
N LYS A 161 7.26 -4.49 -7.89
CA LYS A 161 5.79 -4.51 -7.97
C LYS A 161 5.25 -5.74 -8.71
N GLY A 162 5.99 -6.27 -9.69
CA GLY A 162 5.73 -7.59 -10.25
C GLY A 162 5.85 -8.69 -9.18
N GLY A 163 6.85 -8.59 -8.29
CA GLY A 163 6.98 -9.45 -7.12
C GLY A 163 5.79 -9.36 -6.16
N VAL A 164 5.26 -8.16 -5.91
CA VAL A 164 4.05 -7.98 -5.08
C VAL A 164 2.84 -8.69 -5.71
N ASN A 165 2.70 -8.66 -7.04
CA ASN A 165 1.62 -9.38 -7.73
C ASN A 165 1.77 -10.89 -7.54
N ALA A 166 3.01 -11.42 -7.65
CA ALA A 166 3.29 -12.84 -7.44
C ALA A 166 3.05 -13.27 -5.99
N ILE A 167 3.47 -12.47 -4.98
CA ILE A 167 3.19 -12.69 -3.56
C ILE A 167 1.67 -12.77 -3.33
N THR A 168 0.92 -11.86 -3.91
CA THR A 168 -0.54 -11.81 -3.78
C THR A 168 -1.19 -13.09 -4.28
N ALA A 169 -0.83 -13.54 -5.47
CA ALA A 169 -1.35 -14.78 -6.06
C ALA A 169 -0.94 -16.02 -5.27
N GLY A 170 0.35 -16.13 -4.87
CA GLY A 170 0.88 -17.26 -4.10
C GLY A 170 0.21 -17.39 -2.74
N LEU A 171 0.14 -16.30 -1.95
CA LEU A 171 -0.49 -16.33 -0.64
C LEU A 171 -2.00 -16.60 -0.72
N ALA A 172 -2.68 -16.06 -1.73
CA ALA A 172 -4.09 -16.38 -1.94
C ALA A 172 -4.31 -17.87 -2.16
N TRP A 173 -3.46 -18.51 -2.98
CA TRP A 173 -3.51 -19.94 -3.23
C TRP A 173 -3.23 -20.78 -1.98
N GLU A 174 -2.21 -20.41 -1.21
CA GLU A 174 -1.81 -21.18 -0.02
C GLU A 174 -2.80 -21.04 1.15
N TYR A 175 -3.43 -19.87 1.32
CA TYR A 175 -4.18 -19.55 2.55
C TYR A 175 -5.69 -19.41 2.37
N ALA A 176 -6.24 -19.56 1.15
CA ALA A 176 -7.69 -19.48 0.94
C ALA A 176 -8.47 -20.51 1.77
N GLY A 177 -7.96 -21.74 1.91
CA GLY A 177 -8.55 -22.80 2.73
C GLY A 177 -8.60 -22.49 4.23
N HIS A 178 -7.86 -21.47 4.67
CA HIS A 178 -7.82 -20.98 6.06
C HIS A 178 -8.70 -19.73 6.28
N GLY A 179 -9.55 -19.37 5.31
CA GLY A 179 -10.40 -18.19 5.39
C GLY A 179 -9.65 -16.87 5.21
N ILE A 180 -8.43 -16.87 4.66
CA ILE A 180 -7.63 -15.68 4.41
C ILE A 180 -7.72 -15.31 2.93
N ARG A 181 -8.18 -14.07 2.64
CA ARG A 181 -8.19 -13.51 1.30
C ARG A 181 -6.98 -12.60 1.11
N VAL A 182 -6.31 -12.71 -0.02
CA VAL A 182 -5.17 -11.85 -0.36
C VAL A 182 -5.37 -11.28 -1.75
N ASN A 183 -5.46 -9.96 -1.85
CA ASN A 183 -5.63 -9.26 -3.12
C ASN A 183 -4.66 -8.08 -3.21
N ALA A 184 -4.49 -7.54 -4.40
CA ALA A 184 -3.74 -6.31 -4.61
C ALA A 184 -4.58 -5.27 -5.36
N VAL A 185 -4.32 -4.00 -5.06
CA VAL A 185 -4.69 -2.87 -5.91
C VAL A 185 -3.44 -2.42 -6.65
N ALA A 186 -3.53 -2.18 -7.94
CA ALA A 186 -2.45 -1.64 -8.76
C ALA A 186 -2.80 -0.20 -9.20
N PRO A 187 -2.37 0.82 -8.44
CA PRO A 187 -2.56 2.22 -8.81
C PRO A 187 -1.85 2.58 -10.12
N GLY A 188 -2.51 3.44 -10.91
CA GLY A 188 -1.88 4.23 -11.96
C GLY A 188 -1.30 5.55 -11.43
N GLY A 189 -1.15 6.53 -12.31
CA GLY A 189 -0.83 7.90 -11.92
C GLY A 189 -1.85 8.41 -10.92
N THR A 190 -1.38 8.88 -9.77
CA THR A 190 -2.25 9.35 -8.69
C THR A 190 -1.90 10.79 -8.35
N ASP A 191 -2.89 11.67 -8.46
CA ASP A 191 -2.79 13.07 -8.03
C ASP A 191 -2.83 13.13 -6.51
N ALA A 192 -1.75 13.59 -5.94
CA ALA A 192 -1.54 13.66 -4.50
C ALA A 192 -0.88 14.98 -4.11
N PRO A 193 -1.17 15.52 -2.92
CA PRO A 193 -0.47 16.69 -2.40
C PRO A 193 1.05 16.49 -2.38
N PRO A 194 1.83 17.57 -2.39
CA PRO A 194 3.28 17.48 -2.20
C PRO A 194 3.64 16.68 -0.96
N ARG A 195 4.63 15.79 -1.09
CA ARG A 195 5.03 14.92 0.00
C ARG A 195 5.72 15.69 1.12
N ARG A 196 5.28 15.51 2.34
CA ARG A 196 5.98 15.97 3.55
C ARG A 196 7.21 15.09 3.86
N ILE A 197 7.15 13.82 3.49
CA ILE A 197 8.25 12.84 3.63
C ILE A 197 8.72 12.50 2.21
N PRO A 198 9.86 13.03 1.76
CA PRO A 198 10.38 12.72 0.43
C PRO A 198 10.84 11.26 0.35
N ARG A 199 10.78 10.67 -0.85
CA ARG A 199 11.31 9.31 -1.11
C ARG A 199 12.81 9.32 -1.26
N ASN A 200 13.36 10.38 -1.86
CA ASN A 200 14.78 10.67 -1.96
C ASN A 200 15.05 11.97 -1.20
N ALA A 201 16.08 11.98 -0.37
CA ALA A 201 16.48 13.18 0.38
C ALA A 201 17.21 14.20 -0.51
N ALA A 202 17.90 13.73 -1.57
CA ALA A 202 18.60 14.60 -2.51
C ALA A 202 17.60 15.26 -3.49
N PRO A 203 17.74 16.57 -3.77
CA PRO A 203 16.94 17.21 -4.81
C PRO A 203 17.30 16.63 -6.19
N PRO A 204 16.32 16.41 -7.07
CA PRO A 204 16.59 15.86 -8.39
C PRO A 204 17.37 16.85 -9.26
N THR A 205 18.30 16.33 -10.04
CA THR A 205 19.01 17.05 -11.09
C THR A 205 18.05 17.45 -12.24
N GLU A 206 18.49 18.29 -13.16
CA GLU A 206 17.70 18.63 -14.35
C GLU A 206 17.43 17.37 -15.21
N GLN A 207 18.44 16.52 -15.38
CA GLN A 207 18.32 15.28 -16.12
C GLN A 207 17.31 14.31 -15.46
N GLU A 208 17.33 14.17 -14.15
CA GLU A 208 16.38 13.32 -13.42
C GLU A 208 14.94 13.86 -13.53
N ARG A 209 14.77 15.18 -13.55
CA ARG A 209 13.45 15.78 -13.82
C ARG A 209 12.98 15.47 -15.24
N ALA A 210 13.85 15.52 -16.24
CA ALA A 210 13.52 15.17 -17.62
C ALA A 210 13.12 13.68 -17.74
N TRP A 211 13.83 12.77 -17.09
CA TRP A 211 13.46 11.34 -17.05
C TRP A 211 12.14 11.10 -16.31
N TYR A 212 11.90 11.81 -15.22
CA TYR A 212 10.62 11.74 -14.52
C TYR A 212 9.47 12.26 -15.38
N GLN A 213 9.67 13.31 -16.16
CA GLN A 213 8.66 13.81 -17.10
C GLN A 213 8.28 12.74 -18.14
N GLN A 214 9.21 11.94 -18.63
CA GLN A 214 8.89 10.82 -19.54
C GLN A 214 7.95 9.79 -18.87
N VAL A 215 8.10 9.58 -17.56
CA VAL A 215 7.18 8.72 -16.80
C VAL A 215 5.78 9.34 -16.73
N VAL A 216 5.69 10.65 -16.53
CA VAL A 216 4.40 11.38 -16.51
C VAL A 216 3.73 11.31 -17.88
N ASP A 217 4.49 11.54 -18.95
CA ASP A 217 3.99 11.53 -20.32
C ASP A 217 3.48 10.15 -20.72
N GLN A 218 4.25 9.09 -20.43
CA GLN A 218 3.82 7.71 -20.65
C GLN A 218 2.52 7.41 -19.90
N THR A 219 2.45 7.73 -18.63
CA THR A 219 1.28 7.45 -17.79
C THR A 219 0.03 8.16 -18.31
N THR A 220 0.17 9.42 -18.74
CA THR A 220 -0.95 10.19 -19.32
C THR A 220 -1.37 9.63 -20.67
N ALA A 221 -0.40 9.22 -21.50
CA ALA A 221 -0.69 8.65 -22.83
C ALA A 221 -1.41 7.30 -22.72
N SER A 222 -0.96 6.40 -21.82
CA SER A 222 -1.53 5.05 -21.64
C SER A 222 -2.89 5.04 -20.92
N THR A 223 -3.19 6.05 -20.08
CA THR A 223 -4.45 6.13 -19.36
C THR A 223 -5.61 6.49 -20.29
N PHE A 224 -6.67 5.64 -20.38
CA PHE A 224 -7.83 5.89 -21.24
C PHE A 224 -8.64 7.11 -20.79
N LEU A 225 -8.77 7.31 -19.47
CA LEU A 225 -9.47 8.48 -18.90
C LEU A 225 -8.68 9.78 -19.03
N LYS A 226 -7.45 9.75 -19.56
CA LYS A 226 -6.60 10.93 -19.84
C LYS A 226 -6.38 11.86 -18.64
N ARG A 227 -6.39 11.31 -17.45
CA ARG A 227 -6.08 12.01 -16.20
C ARG A 227 -5.44 11.08 -15.18
N TYR A 228 -4.80 11.66 -14.20
CA TYR A 228 -4.43 10.94 -12.99
C TYR A 228 -5.69 10.65 -12.15
N GLY A 229 -5.68 9.54 -11.43
CA GLY A 229 -6.68 9.24 -10.42
C GLY A 229 -6.41 10.03 -9.14
N THR A 230 -7.44 10.21 -8.33
CA THR A 230 -7.33 10.81 -7.00
C THR A 230 -6.91 9.77 -5.95
N ILE A 231 -6.39 10.21 -4.80
CA ILE A 231 -6.15 9.33 -3.64
C ILE A 231 -7.44 8.59 -3.25
N GLY A 232 -8.58 9.30 -3.20
CA GLY A 232 -9.86 8.71 -2.84
C GLY A 232 -10.34 7.60 -3.77
N GLU A 233 -10.02 7.66 -5.08
CA GLU A 233 -10.33 6.59 -6.03
C GLU A 233 -9.48 5.34 -5.75
N GLN A 234 -8.21 5.50 -5.36
CA GLN A 234 -7.36 4.38 -4.95
C GLN A 234 -7.86 3.77 -3.63
N THR A 235 -8.16 4.61 -2.65
CA THR A 235 -8.69 4.20 -1.34
C THR A 235 -9.99 3.41 -1.49
N ALA A 236 -10.92 3.85 -2.36
CA ALA A 236 -12.19 3.17 -2.57
C ALA A 236 -12.01 1.70 -3.00
N ALA A 237 -11.09 1.43 -3.91
CA ALA A 237 -10.79 0.07 -4.36
C ALA A 237 -10.11 -0.77 -3.26
N ILE A 238 -9.20 -0.19 -2.49
CA ILE A 238 -8.55 -0.86 -1.36
C ILE A 238 -9.60 -1.26 -0.31
N LEU A 239 -10.49 -0.36 0.07
CA LEU A 239 -11.54 -0.64 1.04
C LEU A 239 -12.56 -1.67 0.52
N PHE A 240 -12.91 -1.64 -0.78
CA PHE A 240 -13.74 -2.66 -1.39
C PHE A 240 -13.11 -4.06 -1.22
N LEU A 241 -11.84 -4.22 -1.61
CA LEU A 241 -11.16 -5.51 -1.48
C LEU A 241 -10.96 -5.93 -0.01
N ALA A 242 -10.84 -4.98 0.91
CA ALA A 242 -10.72 -5.24 2.34
C ALA A 242 -12.06 -5.66 2.99
N SER A 243 -13.19 -5.34 2.39
CA SER A 243 -14.52 -5.55 2.94
C SER A 243 -15.11 -6.94 2.65
N ASP A 244 -16.19 -7.26 3.33
CA ASP A 244 -16.95 -8.50 3.11
C ASP A 244 -17.69 -8.51 1.76
N GLU A 245 -17.86 -7.34 1.09
CA GLU A 245 -18.38 -7.23 -0.28
C GLU A 245 -17.50 -7.96 -1.30
N ALA A 246 -16.19 -8.08 -1.02
CA ALA A 246 -15.22 -8.82 -1.82
C ALA A 246 -15.02 -10.27 -1.31
N SER A 247 -16.00 -10.86 -0.59
CA SER A 247 -15.87 -12.18 0.05
C SER A 247 -15.53 -13.33 -0.92
N TYR A 248 -15.89 -13.20 -2.18
CA TYR A 248 -15.57 -14.21 -3.22
C TYR A 248 -14.43 -13.78 -4.16
N ILE A 249 -13.61 -12.79 -3.73
CA ILE A 249 -12.47 -12.28 -4.50
C ILE A 249 -11.18 -12.54 -3.71
N THR A 250 -10.28 -13.35 -4.27
CA THR A 250 -8.93 -13.58 -3.77
C THR A 250 -7.95 -13.85 -4.92
N GLY A 251 -6.69 -13.52 -4.76
CA GLY A 251 -5.62 -13.74 -5.73
C GLY A 251 -5.56 -12.75 -6.90
N VAL A 252 -6.39 -11.70 -6.88
CA VAL A 252 -6.43 -10.73 -7.97
C VAL A 252 -5.52 -9.52 -7.70
N THR A 253 -4.95 -8.98 -8.77
CA THR A 253 -4.38 -7.64 -8.80
C THR A 253 -5.33 -6.75 -9.60
N LEU A 254 -6.04 -5.86 -8.92
CA LEU A 254 -7.03 -4.95 -9.52
C LEU A 254 -6.37 -3.64 -9.97
N PRO A 255 -6.29 -3.37 -11.29
CA PRO A 255 -5.82 -2.07 -11.77
C PRO A 255 -6.80 -0.95 -11.42
N VAL A 256 -6.29 0.11 -10.79
CA VAL A 256 -7.04 1.36 -10.53
C VAL A 256 -6.29 2.50 -11.20
N ALA A 257 -6.36 2.53 -12.52
CA ALA A 257 -5.44 3.30 -13.37
C ALA A 257 -6.11 3.94 -14.58
N GLY A 258 -7.43 4.07 -14.57
CA GLY A 258 -8.16 4.74 -15.66
C GLY A 258 -8.02 4.04 -17.02
N GLY A 259 -7.86 2.71 -17.04
CA GLY A 259 -7.70 1.90 -18.24
C GLY A 259 -6.25 1.55 -18.60
N ASP A 260 -5.26 2.12 -17.91
CA ASP A 260 -3.87 1.67 -18.03
C ASP A 260 -3.72 0.31 -17.33
N LEU A 261 -3.18 -0.66 -18.03
CA LEU A 261 -2.96 -2.02 -17.52
C LEU A 261 -1.47 -2.34 -17.28
N GLY A 262 -0.61 -1.36 -17.50
CA GLY A 262 0.83 -1.47 -17.40
C GLY A 262 1.51 -1.87 -18.68
#